data_f9636b2e468d91d63daf3a1b1f7e3b25
#
_entry.id   f9636b2e468d91d63daf3a1b1f7e3b25
#
_cell.length_a   1.000
_cell.length_b   1.000
_cell.length_c   1.000
_cell.angle_alpha   90.00
_cell.angle_beta   90.00
_cell.angle_gamma   90.00
#
_symmetry.space_group_name_H-M   'P 1'
#
loop_
_entity.id
_entity.type
_entity.pdbx_description
1 polymer ?
#
loop_
_entity_poly.entity_id
_entity_poly.type
_entity_poly.pdbx_seq_one_letter_code
_entity_poly.pdbx_strand_id
1 'polypeptide(L)'
;HPGFNMKIEFNNRNFAYAEFEDRYGHKCSIQKSSSAMEDCIWLGINDADPKIMSSDATRMGLRERTFDERDNGFVPFEIPKEVSLNTRMHLTQEMAAELIIHLQRFVDTGEL
;
A
#
# COMPACT_ATOMS: atom_id res chain seq x y z
N HIS A 1 15.51 -7.08 -7.66
CA HIS A 1 14.66 -7.46 -6.54
C HIS A 1 13.43 -8.21 -7.06
N PRO A 2 13.23 -9.51 -6.67
CA PRO A 2 12.21 -10.35 -7.32
C PRO A 2 10.77 -9.81 -7.20
N GLY A 3 10.42 -9.13 -6.09
CA GLY A 3 9.07 -8.62 -5.88
C GLY A 3 8.78 -7.29 -6.58
N PHE A 4 9.78 -6.66 -7.18
CA PHE A 4 9.64 -5.32 -7.75
C PHE A 4 9.79 -5.32 -9.27
N ASN A 5 8.96 -6.13 -9.93
CA ASN A 5 8.91 -6.21 -11.38
C ASN A 5 7.64 -5.53 -11.88
N MET A 6 7.78 -4.28 -12.34
CA MET A 6 6.65 -3.43 -12.70
C MET A 6 6.30 -3.55 -14.19
N LYS A 7 5.87 -4.75 -14.59
CA LYS A 7 5.44 -4.97 -15.97
C LYS A 7 4.07 -4.35 -16.18
N ILE A 8 3.96 -3.40 -17.11
CA ILE A 8 2.70 -2.74 -17.43
C ILE A 8 1.80 -3.69 -18.21
N GLU A 9 0.58 -3.86 -17.72
CA GLU A 9 -0.46 -4.64 -18.36
C GLU A 9 -1.71 -3.78 -18.47
N PHE A 10 -2.74 -4.27 -19.15
CA PHE A 10 -4.01 -3.56 -19.28
C PHE A 10 -5.13 -4.43 -18.70
N ASN A 11 -5.98 -3.79 -17.88
CA ASN A 11 -7.12 -4.47 -17.30
C ASN A 11 -8.25 -4.60 -18.33
N ASN A 12 -9.36 -5.24 -17.93
CA ASN A 12 -10.50 -5.48 -18.82
C ASN A 12 -11.22 -4.19 -19.25
N ARG A 13 -10.94 -3.06 -18.60
CA ARG A 13 -11.42 -1.74 -18.98
C ARG A 13 -10.39 -0.95 -19.79
N ASN A 14 -9.31 -1.61 -20.18
CA ASN A 14 -8.21 -1.05 -20.98
C ASN A 14 -7.43 0.07 -20.27
N PHE A 15 -7.34 0.03 -18.95
CA PHE A 15 -6.47 0.93 -18.18
C PHE A 15 -5.14 0.24 -17.87
N ALA A 16 -4.05 0.97 -18.07
CA ALA A 16 -2.71 0.47 -17.79
C ALA A 16 -2.48 0.32 -16.29
N TYR A 17 -1.86 -0.76 -15.88
CA TYR A 17 -1.50 -0.99 -14.49
C TYR A 17 -0.30 -1.92 -14.38
N ALA A 18 0.34 -1.91 -13.22
CA ALA A 18 1.34 -2.91 -12.84
C ALA A 18 1.20 -3.21 -11.36
N GLU A 19 1.37 -4.47 -11.01
CA GLU A 19 1.38 -4.91 -9.62
C GLU A 19 2.81 -5.24 -9.23
N PHE A 20 3.16 -4.95 -7.98
CA PHE A 20 4.49 -5.22 -7.45
C PHE A 20 4.43 -5.36 -5.94
N GLU A 21 5.53 -5.75 -5.33
CA GLU A 21 5.63 -5.84 -3.88
C GLU A 21 6.73 -4.91 -3.41
N ASP A 22 6.53 -4.32 -2.22
CA ASP A 22 7.56 -3.49 -1.61
C ASP A 22 8.60 -4.37 -0.89
N ARG A 23 9.52 -3.73 -0.17
CA ARG A 23 10.58 -4.43 0.56
C ARG A 23 10.05 -5.46 1.56
N TYR A 24 8.85 -5.22 2.12
CA TYR A 24 8.24 -6.09 3.11
C TYR A 24 7.24 -7.09 2.52
N GLY A 25 7.08 -7.10 1.21
CA GLY A 25 6.15 -8.01 0.54
C GLY A 25 4.71 -7.53 0.50
N HIS A 26 4.45 -6.26 0.85
CA HIS A 26 3.11 -5.70 0.73
C HIS A 26 2.74 -5.54 -0.74
N LYS A 27 1.52 -5.89 -1.08
CA LYS A 27 1.03 -5.78 -2.45
C LYS A 27 0.75 -4.34 -2.81
N CYS A 28 1.41 -3.87 -3.86
CA CYS A 28 1.34 -2.51 -4.35
C CYS A 28 0.93 -2.50 -5.81
N SER A 29 0.56 -1.34 -6.29
CA SER A 29 0.25 -1.17 -7.70
C SER A 29 0.47 0.26 -8.14
N ILE A 30 0.69 0.40 -9.45
CA ILE A 30 0.59 1.65 -10.18
C ILE A 30 -0.48 1.45 -11.23
N GLN A 31 -1.42 2.36 -11.35
CA GLN A 31 -2.56 2.17 -12.24
C GLN A 31 -3.04 3.50 -12.80
N LYS A 32 -3.31 3.53 -14.11
CA LYS A 32 -3.90 4.70 -14.74
C LYS A 32 -5.30 4.92 -14.16
N SER A 33 -5.57 6.13 -13.72
CA SER A 33 -6.88 6.50 -13.16
C SER A 33 -7.94 6.63 -14.26
N SER A 34 -9.17 6.33 -13.89
CA SER A 34 -10.32 6.50 -14.78
C SER A 34 -10.85 7.94 -14.79
N SER A 35 -10.15 8.90 -14.16
CA SER A 35 -10.57 10.29 -14.13
C SER A 35 -10.68 10.85 -15.55
N ALA A 36 -11.82 11.47 -15.86
CA ALA A 36 -12.05 12.10 -17.16
C ALA A 36 -11.59 13.54 -17.21
N MET A 37 -11.31 14.16 -16.08
CA MET A 37 -10.99 15.58 -15.99
C MET A 37 -9.51 15.87 -16.14
N GLU A 38 -8.66 14.94 -15.76
CA GLU A 38 -7.21 15.08 -15.88
C GLU A 38 -6.54 13.71 -15.85
N ASP A 39 -5.32 13.64 -16.34
CA ASP A 39 -4.54 12.40 -16.34
C ASP A 39 -3.90 12.19 -14.97
N CYS A 40 -4.36 11.17 -14.26
CA CYS A 40 -3.84 10.82 -12.93
C CYS A 40 -3.47 9.35 -12.88
N ILE A 41 -2.71 8.99 -11.86
CA ILE A 41 -2.39 7.60 -11.55
C ILE A 41 -2.66 7.30 -10.09
N TRP A 42 -2.98 6.05 -9.81
CA TRP A 42 -2.97 5.49 -8.46
C TRP A 42 -1.63 4.83 -8.23
N LEU A 43 -1.00 5.11 -7.10
CA LEU A 43 0.32 4.54 -6.76
C LEU A 43 0.40 4.28 -5.27
N GLY A 44 0.79 3.08 -4.88
CA GLY A 44 1.05 2.75 -3.49
C GLY A 44 0.62 1.35 -3.12
N ILE A 45 0.53 1.12 -1.83
CA ILE A 45 0.04 -0.13 -1.26
C ILE A 45 -1.45 -0.25 -1.55
N ASN A 46 -1.89 -1.42 -2.02
CA ASN A 46 -3.28 -1.61 -2.44
C ASN A 46 -4.26 -1.44 -1.30
N ASP A 47 -3.98 -2.06 -0.15
CA ASP A 47 -4.88 -2.03 0.99
C ASP A 47 -4.09 -1.92 2.28
N ALA A 48 -4.65 -1.20 3.25
CA ALA A 48 -4.10 -1.17 4.58
C ALA A 48 -4.17 -2.56 5.21
N ASP A 49 -3.18 -2.86 6.04
CA ASP A 49 -3.13 -4.10 6.82
C ASP A 49 -3.10 -3.69 8.30
N PRO A 50 -4.26 -3.32 8.87
CA PRO A 50 -4.31 -2.79 10.23
C PRO A 50 -3.96 -3.86 11.24
N LYS A 51 -3.14 -3.46 12.21
CA LYS A 51 -2.70 -4.34 13.29
C LYS A 51 -2.81 -3.61 14.62
N ILE A 52 -2.93 -4.37 15.68
CA ILE A 52 -3.00 -3.84 17.04
C ILE A 52 -2.12 -4.71 17.94
N MET A 53 -1.51 -4.09 18.95
CA MET A 53 -0.77 -4.87 19.94
C MET A 53 -1.73 -5.83 20.65
N SER A 54 -1.29 -7.07 20.83
CA SER A 54 -2.13 -8.10 21.45
C SER A 54 -2.59 -7.69 22.85
N SER A 55 -1.73 -7.02 23.63
CA SER A 55 -2.09 -6.51 24.96
C SER A 55 -3.19 -5.45 24.88
N ASP A 56 -3.13 -4.56 23.90
CA ASP A 56 -4.17 -3.55 23.71
C ASP A 56 -5.49 -4.18 23.25
N ALA A 57 -5.43 -5.16 22.36
CA ALA A 57 -6.61 -5.89 21.92
C ALA A 57 -7.32 -6.57 23.09
N THR A 58 -6.56 -7.19 23.99
CA THR A 58 -7.10 -7.80 25.20
C THR A 58 -7.75 -6.75 26.11
N ARG A 59 -7.02 -5.65 26.36
CA ARG A 59 -7.50 -4.55 27.21
C ARG A 59 -8.81 -3.93 26.68
N MET A 60 -8.91 -3.83 25.36
CA MET A 60 -10.09 -3.25 24.71
C MET A 60 -11.25 -4.24 24.53
N GLY A 61 -11.05 -5.49 24.95
CA GLY A 61 -12.08 -6.52 24.79
C GLY A 61 -12.24 -7.06 23.38
N LEU A 62 -11.25 -6.83 22.52
CA LEU A 62 -11.31 -7.26 21.10
C LEU A 62 -10.87 -8.72 20.92
N ARG A 63 -10.21 -9.29 21.93
CA ARG A 63 -9.83 -10.69 21.95
C ARG A 63 -9.69 -11.17 23.41
N GLU A 64 -9.82 -12.46 23.60
CA GLU A 64 -9.58 -13.05 24.91
C GLU A 64 -8.08 -13.10 25.23
N ARG A 65 -7.76 -12.94 26.50
CA ARG A 65 -6.39 -13.07 26.98
C ARG A 65 -5.95 -14.53 26.84
N THR A 66 -4.78 -14.73 26.25
CA THR A 66 -4.17 -16.05 26.16
C THR A 66 -2.82 -16.04 26.86
N PHE A 67 -2.31 -17.23 27.18
CA PHE A 67 -0.98 -17.39 27.77
C PHE A 67 0.05 -17.86 26.74
N ASP A 68 -0.31 -17.84 25.46
CA ASP A 68 0.59 -18.23 24.38
C ASP A 68 1.57 -17.07 24.13
N GLU A 69 2.87 -17.37 24.20
CA GLU A 69 3.93 -16.38 23.97
C GLU A 69 3.87 -15.75 22.59
N ARG A 70 3.30 -16.46 21.60
CA ARG A 70 3.12 -15.94 20.25
C ARG A 70 2.16 -14.76 20.19
N ASP A 71 1.41 -14.52 21.26
CA ASP A 71 0.48 -13.39 21.34
C ASP A 71 1.12 -12.10 21.87
N ASN A 72 2.44 -12.06 22.01
CA ASN A 72 3.18 -10.91 22.52
C ASN A 72 3.65 -9.97 21.42
N GLY A 73 2.83 -9.71 20.41
CA GLY A 73 3.19 -8.83 19.33
C GLY A 73 1.96 -8.19 18.72
N PHE A 74 2.13 -7.66 17.54
CA PHE A 74 1.01 -7.13 16.78
C PHE A 74 0.18 -8.28 16.20
N VAL A 75 -1.13 -8.15 16.29
CA VAL A 75 -2.09 -9.09 15.74
C VAL A 75 -2.98 -8.36 14.76
N PRO A 76 -3.57 -9.07 13.77
CA PRO A 76 -4.48 -8.43 12.82
C PRO A 76 -5.68 -7.79 13.54
N PHE A 77 -6.05 -6.61 13.08
CA PHE A 77 -7.26 -5.92 13.55
C PHE A 77 -8.36 -6.14 12.50
N GLU A 78 -9.42 -6.84 12.89
CA GLU A 78 -10.50 -7.15 11.96
C GLU A 78 -11.30 -5.90 11.63
N ILE A 79 -11.47 -5.67 10.32
CA ILE A 79 -12.24 -4.54 9.79
C ILE A 79 -13.44 -5.10 9.03
N PRO A 80 -14.64 -4.53 9.21
CA PRO A 80 -15.80 -4.94 8.41
C PRO A 80 -15.52 -4.85 6.92
N LYS A 81 -16.05 -5.79 6.14
CA LYS A 81 -15.80 -5.89 4.71
C LYS A 81 -16.24 -4.66 3.93
N GLU A 82 -17.19 -3.91 4.48
CA GLU A 82 -17.73 -2.70 3.86
C GLU A 82 -16.79 -1.50 3.94
N VAL A 83 -15.74 -1.60 4.77
CA VAL A 83 -14.78 -0.51 4.95
C VAL A 83 -13.72 -0.57 3.86
N SER A 84 -13.51 0.53 3.17
CA SER A 84 -12.44 0.64 2.18
C SER A 84 -11.10 0.79 2.89
N LEU A 85 -10.14 -0.04 2.50
CA LEU A 85 -8.78 0.01 3.04
C LEU A 85 -7.77 0.51 2.01
N ASN A 86 -8.24 1.10 0.90
CA ASN A 86 -7.37 1.61 -0.16
C ASN A 86 -6.46 2.71 0.37
N THR A 87 -5.16 2.53 0.20
CA THR A 87 -4.13 3.45 0.68
C THR A 87 -3.28 4.01 -0.44
N ARG A 88 -3.66 3.77 -1.69
CA ARG A 88 -2.90 4.29 -2.83
C ARG A 88 -3.07 5.80 -2.95
N MET A 89 -1.98 6.47 -3.32
CA MET A 89 -2.00 7.90 -3.61
C MET A 89 -2.59 8.14 -4.99
N HIS A 90 -3.31 9.24 -5.14
CA HIS A 90 -3.83 9.68 -6.45
C HIS A 90 -2.99 10.86 -6.92
N LEU A 91 -2.17 10.65 -7.94
CA LEU A 91 -1.15 11.61 -8.37
C LEU A 91 -1.49 12.20 -9.73
N THR A 92 -1.39 13.52 -9.82
CA THR A 92 -1.43 14.22 -11.10
C THR A 92 -0.07 14.13 -11.80
N GLN A 93 -0.01 14.58 -13.06
CA GLN A 93 1.24 14.65 -13.79
C GLN A 93 2.26 15.56 -13.09
N GLU A 94 1.82 16.69 -12.54
CA GLU A 94 2.70 17.60 -11.81
C GLU A 94 3.26 16.98 -10.55
N MET A 95 2.42 16.28 -9.79
CA MET A 95 2.85 15.57 -8.58
C MET A 95 3.86 14.47 -8.91
N ALA A 96 3.62 13.73 -9.98
CA ALA A 96 4.54 12.69 -10.43
C ALA A 96 5.89 13.30 -10.84
N ALA A 97 5.89 14.42 -11.54
CA ALA A 97 7.12 15.10 -11.94
C ALA A 97 7.94 15.54 -10.72
N GLU A 98 7.28 16.06 -9.70
CA GLU A 98 7.95 16.46 -8.46
C GLU A 98 8.54 15.24 -7.75
N LEU A 99 7.80 14.15 -7.69
CA LEU A 99 8.25 12.92 -7.06
C LEU A 99 9.49 12.35 -7.75
N ILE A 100 9.54 12.40 -9.08
CA ILE A 100 10.67 11.92 -9.86
C ILE A 100 11.98 12.59 -9.41
N ILE A 101 11.95 13.90 -9.15
CA ILE A 101 13.13 14.65 -8.73
C ILE A 101 13.70 14.05 -7.44
N HIS A 102 12.84 13.81 -6.47
CA HIS A 102 13.27 13.27 -5.18
C HIS A 102 13.70 11.81 -5.28
N LEU A 103 12.99 11.01 -6.07
CA LEU A 103 13.36 9.62 -6.29
C LEU A 103 14.71 9.52 -7.00
N GLN A 104 14.98 10.37 -8.00
CA GLN A 104 16.23 10.36 -8.70
C GLN A 104 17.40 10.71 -7.77
N ARG A 105 17.21 11.73 -6.93
CA ARG A 105 18.23 12.09 -5.94
C ARG A 105 18.52 10.93 -4.99
N PHE A 106 17.49 10.25 -4.52
CA PHE A 106 17.65 9.10 -3.65
C PHE A 106 18.43 7.96 -4.33
N VAL A 107 18.10 7.68 -5.60
CA VAL A 107 18.79 6.64 -6.37
C VAL A 107 20.28 6.99 -6.50
N ASP A 108 20.60 8.26 -6.77
CA ASP A 108 21.97 8.71 -7.03
C ASP A 108 22.81 8.86 -5.76
N THR A 109 22.19 9.22 -4.64
CA THR A 109 22.94 9.60 -3.43
C THR A 109 22.55 8.84 -2.18
N GLY A 110 21.39 8.18 -2.15
CA GLY A 110 20.83 7.59 -0.94
C GLY A 110 20.18 8.61 -0.02
N GLU A 111 20.08 9.86 -0.45
CA GLU A 111 19.53 10.98 0.35
C GLU A 111 18.31 11.61 -0.31
N LEU A 112 17.57 12.39 0.47
CA LEU A 112 16.43 13.15 -0.05
C LEU A 112 16.74 14.63 -0.30
#